data_b3523df97dce2d16e4d4444feed7e80b
#
_entry.id   b3523df97dce2d16e4d4444feed7e80b
#
_cell.length_a   1.000
_cell.length_b   1.000
_cell.length_c   1.000
_cell.angle_alpha   90.00
_cell.angle_beta   90.00
_cell.angle_gamma   90.00
#
_symmetry.space_group_name_H-M   'P 1'
#
loop_
_entity.id
_entity.type
_entity.pdbx_description
1 polymer ?
#
loop_
_entity_poly.entity_id
_entity_poly.type
_entity_poly.pdbx_seq_one_letter_code
_entity_poly.pdbx_strand_id
1 'polypeptide(L)'
;MVFVDRLLATLVHLRHGVTHDVLACWFGVDRSTVTRAIGEVRPLLAERGCTISPDVRLRTLAEVVDHLGATGKLGIIDGTEIRVRRPAAGRKDRDKFISGKNKQNAVKAMVFTDGDGRLLFCSPTRPGTCADITHARELGLVKLLADGPPVEILADAGYQGLGAQTGGRVVTPPHRKFKKNAPDWYEEMHERQRKAHSSRRIRVEHGIAHLKNWRALTRHLGRREHMDDTVQAIAGLLSQQQTADLILARQT
;
A
#
# COMPACT_ATOMS: atom_id res chain seq x y z
N MET A 1 9.15 28.68 11.59
CA MET A 1 8.56 27.43 12.20
C MET A 1 9.69 26.57 12.76
N VAL A 2 9.61 26.22 14.02
CA VAL A 2 10.50 25.22 14.63
C VAL A 2 10.18 23.82 14.12
N PHE A 3 11.06 22.83 14.36
CA PHE A 3 10.87 21.48 13.80
C PHE A 3 9.54 20.84 14.22
N VAL A 4 9.13 21.00 15.48
CA VAL A 4 7.87 20.45 15.99
C VAL A 4 6.66 20.99 15.23
N ASP A 5 6.62 22.28 14.93
CA ASP A 5 5.55 22.89 14.14
C ASP A 5 5.54 22.35 12.71
N ARG A 6 6.72 22.17 12.08
CA ARG A 6 6.82 21.57 10.74
C ARG A 6 6.30 20.14 10.72
N LEU A 7 6.65 19.35 11.74
CA LEU A 7 6.13 18.00 11.92
C LEU A 7 4.61 18.01 12.10
N LEU A 8 4.10 18.84 13.01
CA LEU A 8 2.65 18.94 13.27
C LEU A 8 1.89 19.36 12.01
N ALA A 9 2.35 20.40 11.30
CA ALA A 9 1.75 20.83 10.04
C ALA A 9 1.70 19.70 9.00
N THR A 10 2.79 18.91 8.90
CA THR A 10 2.86 17.76 8.00
C THR A 10 1.88 16.66 8.40
N LEU A 11 1.80 16.29 9.69
CA LEU A 11 0.88 15.28 10.19
C LEU A 11 -0.58 15.68 9.97
N VAL A 12 -0.94 16.93 10.28
CA VAL A 12 -2.29 17.47 10.07
C VAL A 12 -2.65 17.48 8.58
N HIS A 13 -1.71 17.89 7.72
CA HIS A 13 -1.90 17.84 6.26
C HIS A 13 -2.15 16.41 5.77
N LEU A 14 -1.31 15.45 6.14
CA LEU A 14 -1.42 14.07 5.70
C LEU A 14 -2.70 13.41 6.24
N ARG A 15 -3.02 13.62 7.51
CA ARG A 15 -4.16 12.98 8.18
C ARG A 15 -5.50 13.56 7.75
N HIS A 16 -5.61 14.88 7.72
CA HIS A 16 -6.88 15.60 7.56
C HIS A 16 -7.05 16.28 6.20
N GLY A 17 -6.00 16.34 5.38
CA GLY A 17 -6.04 17.00 4.07
C GLY A 17 -6.20 18.53 4.17
N VAL A 18 -5.81 19.11 5.31
CA VAL A 18 -5.87 20.56 5.51
C VAL A 18 -4.97 21.26 4.49
N THR A 19 -5.47 22.32 3.86
CA THR A 19 -4.72 23.03 2.82
C THR A 19 -3.56 23.82 3.41
N HIS A 20 -2.55 24.10 2.60
CA HIS A 20 -1.40 24.90 3.03
C HIS A 20 -1.80 26.33 3.46
N ASP A 21 -2.84 26.89 2.85
CA ASP A 21 -3.34 28.22 3.22
C ASP A 21 -3.93 28.24 4.64
N VAL A 22 -4.73 27.23 4.98
CA VAL A 22 -5.31 27.11 6.34
C VAL A 22 -4.21 26.89 7.38
N LEU A 23 -3.24 26.02 7.08
CA LEU A 23 -2.10 25.79 7.97
C LEU A 23 -1.24 27.06 8.12
N ALA A 24 -1.06 27.83 7.05
CA ALA A 24 -0.34 29.08 7.10
C ALA A 24 -1.00 30.10 8.06
N CYS A 25 -2.33 30.25 7.97
CA CYS A 25 -3.09 31.05 8.91
C CYS A 25 -2.96 30.52 10.35
N TRP A 26 -3.04 29.22 10.56
CA TRP A 26 -2.96 28.61 11.89
C TRP A 26 -1.60 28.84 12.57
N PHE A 27 -0.50 28.70 11.81
CA PHE A 27 0.85 28.87 12.34
C PHE A 27 1.37 30.33 12.23
N GLY A 28 0.60 31.27 11.70
CA GLY A 28 1.00 32.67 11.54
C GLY A 28 2.21 32.84 10.58
N VAL A 29 2.26 32.05 9.50
CA VAL A 29 3.36 32.07 8.52
C VAL A 29 2.84 32.13 7.09
N ASP A 30 3.72 32.36 6.13
CA ASP A 30 3.35 32.31 4.71
C ASP A 30 3.08 30.87 4.25
N ARG A 31 2.17 30.73 3.28
CA ARG A 31 1.88 29.45 2.61
C ARG A 31 3.14 28.75 2.06
N SER A 32 4.08 29.51 1.55
CA SER A 32 5.35 29.00 1.04
C SER A 32 6.20 28.33 2.13
N THR A 33 6.15 28.86 3.34
CA THR A 33 6.82 28.28 4.53
C THR A 33 6.21 26.93 4.89
N VAL A 34 4.88 26.80 4.88
CA VAL A 34 4.19 25.52 5.10
C VAL A 34 4.54 24.53 3.99
N THR A 35 4.55 24.99 2.73
CA THR A 35 4.89 24.12 1.59
C THR A 35 6.30 23.54 1.73
N ARG A 36 7.28 24.38 2.12
CA ARG A 36 8.65 23.92 2.38
C ARG A 36 8.72 22.97 3.57
N ALA A 37 8.05 23.30 4.67
CA ALA A 37 8.02 22.47 5.87
C ALA A 37 7.51 21.04 5.57
N ILE A 38 6.39 20.92 4.84
CA ILE A 38 5.86 19.62 4.43
C ILE A 38 6.81 18.92 3.44
N GLY A 39 7.45 19.68 2.54
CA GLY A 39 8.43 19.15 1.59
C GLY A 39 9.69 18.59 2.28
N GLU A 40 10.11 19.18 3.39
CA GLU A 40 11.27 18.73 4.19
C GLU A 40 10.93 17.51 5.07
N VAL A 41 9.77 17.53 5.74
CA VAL A 41 9.43 16.52 6.76
C VAL A 41 8.89 15.22 6.12
N ARG A 42 8.11 15.32 5.05
CA ARG A 42 7.49 14.15 4.41
C ARG A 42 8.51 13.08 3.96
N PRO A 43 9.63 13.41 3.27
CA PRO A 43 10.66 12.43 2.92
C PRO A 43 11.26 11.77 4.16
N LEU A 44 11.55 12.53 5.22
CA LEU A 44 12.07 11.97 6.47
C LEU A 44 11.13 10.95 7.11
N LEU A 45 9.81 11.19 7.02
CA LEU A 45 8.81 10.22 7.47
C LEU A 45 8.77 8.99 6.56
N ALA A 46 8.92 9.16 5.25
CA ALA A 46 8.94 8.07 4.27
C ALA A 46 10.13 7.13 4.47
N GLU A 47 11.31 7.67 4.72
CA GLU A 47 12.54 6.90 4.95
C GLU A 47 12.50 6.03 6.22
N ARG A 48 11.60 6.31 7.14
CA ARG A 48 11.48 5.53 8.39
C ARG A 48 11.05 4.08 8.16
N GLY A 49 10.31 3.80 7.10
CA GLY A 49 9.73 2.48 6.85
C GLY A 49 8.59 2.12 7.81
N CYS A 50 8.09 0.90 7.71
CA CYS A 50 7.01 0.37 8.54
C CYS A 50 7.56 -0.22 9.84
N THR A 51 6.99 0.17 10.98
CA THR A 51 7.35 -0.32 12.32
C THR A 51 6.61 -1.62 12.60
N ILE A 52 7.32 -2.69 12.94
CA ILE A 52 6.75 -3.99 13.30
C ILE A 52 6.93 -4.35 14.78
N SER A 53 7.92 -3.75 15.42
CA SER A 53 8.14 -3.75 16.86
C SER A 53 8.87 -2.46 17.25
N PRO A 54 9.03 -2.12 18.55
CA PRO A 54 9.63 -0.85 18.96
C PRO A 54 10.94 -0.50 18.24
N ASP A 55 11.80 -1.49 18.01
CA ASP A 55 13.15 -1.27 17.45
C ASP A 55 13.33 -1.84 16.03
N VAL A 56 12.30 -2.47 15.45
CA VAL A 56 12.39 -3.11 14.14
C VAL A 56 11.49 -2.42 13.12
N ARG A 57 12.11 -2.03 12.01
CA ARG A 57 11.42 -1.38 10.88
C ARG A 57 11.77 -2.05 9.57
N LEU A 58 10.78 -2.14 8.69
CA LEU A 58 10.93 -2.65 7.34
C LEU A 58 10.88 -1.46 6.36
N ARG A 59 11.94 -1.28 5.58
CA ARG A 59 12.08 -0.18 4.62
C ARG A 59 12.01 -0.65 3.18
N THR A 60 12.39 -1.91 2.95
CA THR A 60 12.49 -2.51 1.62
C THR A 60 11.61 -3.75 1.52
N LEU A 61 11.25 -4.13 0.30
CA LEU A 61 10.52 -5.36 0.05
C LEU A 61 11.33 -6.61 0.42
N ALA A 62 12.66 -6.56 0.29
CA ALA A 62 13.56 -7.63 0.72
C ALA A 62 13.44 -7.86 2.23
N GLU A 63 13.53 -6.80 3.04
CA GLU A 63 13.35 -6.90 4.50
C GLU A 63 11.97 -7.47 4.90
N VAL A 64 10.91 -7.19 4.10
CA VAL A 64 9.58 -7.79 4.33
C VAL A 64 9.60 -9.30 4.10
N VAL A 65 10.19 -9.74 2.98
CA VAL A 65 10.31 -11.17 2.65
C VAL A 65 11.14 -11.91 3.71
N ASP A 66 12.26 -11.33 4.12
CA ASP A 66 13.12 -11.89 5.16
C ASP A 66 12.39 -11.97 6.51
N HIS A 67 11.66 -10.92 6.89
CA HIS A 67 10.86 -10.90 8.12
C HIS A 67 9.75 -11.98 8.12
N LEU A 68 9.01 -12.09 7.02
CA LEU A 68 7.96 -13.12 6.90
C LEU A 68 8.56 -14.52 6.95
N GLY A 69 9.70 -14.75 6.27
CA GLY A 69 10.42 -16.02 6.31
C GLY A 69 10.93 -16.38 7.71
N ALA A 70 11.57 -15.41 8.40
CA ALA A 70 12.09 -15.61 9.75
C ALA A 70 11.00 -15.89 10.79
N THR A 71 9.80 -15.31 10.60
CA THR A 71 8.69 -15.46 11.55
C THR A 71 7.71 -16.58 11.17
N GLY A 72 7.83 -17.18 9.99
CA GLY A 72 6.87 -18.14 9.45
C GLY A 72 5.47 -17.56 9.23
N LYS A 73 5.35 -16.24 9.19
CA LYS A 73 4.06 -15.56 9.03
C LYS A 73 3.62 -15.52 7.57
N LEU A 74 2.29 -15.59 7.40
CA LEU A 74 1.65 -15.37 6.12
C LEU A 74 1.75 -13.91 5.72
N GLY A 75 2.14 -13.65 4.47
CA GLY A 75 2.03 -12.32 3.85
C GLY A 75 0.75 -12.20 3.02
N ILE A 76 0.19 -11.00 2.93
CA ILE A 76 -0.93 -10.71 2.04
C ILE A 76 -0.59 -9.47 1.23
N ILE A 77 -0.80 -9.54 -0.10
CA ILE A 77 -0.60 -8.40 -0.99
C ILE A 77 -1.89 -8.01 -1.68
N ASP A 78 -2.05 -6.71 -1.88
CA ASP A 78 -3.12 -6.16 -2.72
C ASP A 78 -2.70 -4.81 -3.31
N GLY A 79 -3.33 -4.44 -4.44
CA GLY A 79 -3.16 -3.16 -5.08
C GLY A 79 -4.18 -2.14 -4.59
N THR A 80 -3.74 -0.94 -4.22
CA THR A 80 -4.64 0.17 -3.92
C THR A 80 -4.50 1.30 -4.90
N GLU A 81 -5.63 1.87 -5.34
CA GLU A 81 -5.67 3.04 -6.21
C GLU A 81 -5.89 4.32 -5.38
N ILE A 82 -5.08 5.32 -5.67
CA ILE A 82 -5.17 6.64 -5.07
C ILE A 82 -5.53 7.62 -6.18
N ARG A 83 -6.68 8.26 -6.03
CA ARG A 83 -7.17 9.24 -7.00
C ARG A 83 -6.26 10.46 -7.02
N VAL A 84 -5.84 10.87 -8.22
CA VAL A 84 -4.98 12.03 -8.44
C VAL A 84 -5.61 12.99 -9.45
N ARG A 85 -5.10 14.22 -9.50
CA ARG A 85 -5.51 15.18 -10.54
C ARG A 85 -5.09 14.68 -11.92
N ARG A 86 -5.95 14.92 -12.89
CA ARG A 86 -5.63 14.65 -14.29
C ARG A 86 -4.41 15.45 -14.72
N PRO A 87 -3.44 14.84 -15.43
CA PRO A 87 -2.34 15.60 -16.01
C PRO A 87 -2.83 16.71 -16.94
N ALA A 88 -2.08 17.81 -17.04
CA ALA A 88 -2.43 18.90 -17.94
C ALA A 88 -2.58 18.43 -19.39
N ALA A 89 -3.39 19.14 -20.17
CA ALA A 89 -3.53 18.89 -21.59
C ALA A 89 -2.15 18.98 -22.28
N GLY A 90 -1.92 18.12 -23.29
CA GLY A 90 -0.65 18.08 -24.01
C GLY A 90 0.51 17.36 -23.30
N ARG A 91 0.39 16.98 -22.02
CA ARG A 91 1.42 16.18 -21.38
C ARG A 91 1.46 14.77 -21.98
N LYS A 92 2.67 14.36 -22.38
CA LYS A 92 2.96 12.98 -22.78
C LYS A 92 2.56 12.03 -21.64
N ASP A 93 2.01 10.87 -21.98
CA ASP A 93 1.61 9.83 -21.00
C ASP A 93 0.39 10.18 -20.12
N ARG A 94 -0.41 11.19 -20.47
CA ARG A 94 -1.59 11.59 -19.72
C ARG A 94 -2.56 10.44 -19.44
N ASP A 95 -2.78 9.57 -20.42
CA ASP A 95 -3.76 8.50 -20.36
C ASP A 95 -3.28 7.29 -19.55
N LYS A 96 -1.98 7.17 -19.28
CA LYS A 96 -1.43 6.14 -18.39
C LYS A 96 -1.98 6.22 -16.96
N PHE A 97 -2.50 7.38 -16.55
CA PHE A 97 -3.09 7.54 -15.23
C PHE A 97 -4.56 7.11 -15.15
N ILE A 98 -5.21 6.80 -16.27
CA ILE A 98 -6.62 6.37 -16.26
C ILE A 98 -6.66 4.91 -15.80
N SER A 99 -7.18 4.67 -14.59
CA SER A 99 -7.37 3.33 -14.05
C SER A 99 -8.25 2.47 -14.95
N GLY A 100 -7.81 1.25 -15.22
CA GLY A 100 -8.58 0.26 -15.97
C GLY A 100 -9.87 -0.14 -15.26
N LYS A 101 -9.85 -0.17 -13.91
CA LYS A 101 -10.98 -0.58 -13.06
C LYS A 101 -12.01 0.53 -12.87
N ASN A 102 -11.57 1.70 -12.42
CA ASN A 102 -12.46 2.79 -11.99
C ASN A 102 -12.63 3.89 -13.04
N LYS A 103 -11.92 3.83 -14.17
CA LYS A 103 -11.93 4.84 -15.24
C LYS A 103 -11.64 6.27 -14.74
N GLN A 104 -10.89 6.38 -13.65
CA GLN A 104 -10.49 7.64 -13.02
C GLN A 104 -8.98 7.81 -13.07
N ASN A 105 -8.53 9.07 -13.02
CA ASN A 105 -7.09 9.33 -12.92
C ASN A 105 -6.60 8.92 -11.53
N ALA A 106 -5.73 7.93 -11.49
CA ALA A 106 -5.19 7.33 -10.28
C ALA A 106 -3.73 6.95 -10.43
N VAL A 107 -3.06 6.80 -9.31
CA VAL A 107 -1.83 6.03 -9.17
C VAL A 107 -2.13 4.79 -8.35
N LYS A 108 -1.33 3.75 -8.51
CA LYS A 108 -1.42 2.49 -7.76
C LYS A 108 -0.23 2.33 -6.85
N ALA A 109 -0.46 1.87 -5.63
CA ALA A 109 0.55 1.35 -4.72
C ALA A 109 0.21 -0.08 -4.35
N MET A 110 1.22 -0.92 -4.19
CA MET A 110 1.08 -2.27 -3.65
C MET A 110 1.24 -2.21 -2.14
N VAL A 111 0.33 -2.84 -1.43
CA VAL A 111 0.28 -2.91 0.03
C VAL A 111 0.60 -4.32 0.47
N PHE A 112 1.54 -4.46 1.41
CA PHE A 112 1.88 -5.70 2.08
C PHE A 112 1.43 -5.65 3.52
N THR A 113 0.72 -6.67 3.96
CA THR A 113 0.36 -6.90 5.37
C THR A 113 0.79 -8.29 5.80
N ASP A 114 0.89 -8.51 7.10
CA ASP A 114 0.90 -9.89 7.64
C ASP A 114 -0.52 -10.47 7.67
N GLY A 115 -0.62 -11.74 8.10
CA GLY A 115 -1.88 -12.46 8.21
C GLY A 115 -2.89 -11.83 9.18
N ASP A 116 -2.44 -10.95 10.07
CA ASP A 116 -3.28 -10.21 11.01
C ASP A 116 -3.74 -8.84 10.46
N GLY A 117 -3.26 -8.46 9.28
CA GLY A 117 -3.58 -7.19 8.63
C GLY A 117 -2.70 -6.02 9.06
N ARG A 118 -1.59 -6.29 9.75
CA ARG A 118 -0.60 -5.28 10.07
C ARG A 118 0.16 -4.87 8.83
N LEU A 119 0.33 -3.58 8.66
CA LEU A 119 1.03 -3.03 7.51
C LEU A 119 2.54 -3.28 7.63
N LEU A 120 3.11 -3.94 6.64
CA LEU A 120 4.54 -4.24 6.56
C LEU A 120 5.26 -3.33 5.57
N PHE A 121 4.59 -2.95 4.46
CA PHE A 121 5.21 -2.16 3.41
C PHE A 121 4.18 -1.57 2.46
N CYS A 122 4.48 -0.41 1.89
CA CYS A 122 3.81 0.12 0.72
C CYS A 122 4.85 0.42 -0.36
N SER A 123 4.58 -0.01 -1.59
CA SER A 123 5.49 0.24 -2.71
C SER A 123 5.48 1.70 -3.16
N PRO A 124 6.52 2.15 -3.88
CA PRO A 124 6.41 3.31 -4.75
C PRO A 124 5.20 3.20 -5.68
N THR A 125 4.66 4.34 -6.10
CA THR A 125 3.44 4.37 -6.90
C THR A 125 3.72 4.15 -8.40
N ARG A 126 2.75 3.57 -9.10
CA ARG A 126 2.75 3.43 -10.55
C ARG A 126 1.49 4.08 -11.15
N PRO A 127 1.51 4.44 -12.43
CA PRO A 127 0.32 4.93 -13.12
C PRO A 127 -0.87 3.95 -13.02
N GLY A 128 -2.09 4.45 -12.96
CA GLY A 128 -3.31 3.66 -12.75
C GLY A 128 -3.57 2.57 -13.79
N THR A 129 -2.98 2.66 -15.00
CA THR A 129 -3.05 1.59 -16.01
C THR A 129 -2.15 0.40 -15.72
N CYS A 130 -1.16 0.54 -14.83
CA CYS A 130 -0.24 -0.55 -14.51
C CYS A 130 -1.01 -1.75 -13.94
N ALA A 131 -0.83 -2.93 -14.53
CA ALA A 131 -1.41 -4.15 -13.99
C ALA A 131 -0.69 -4.56 -12.70
N ASP A 132 -1.42 -5.12 -11.73
CA ASP A 132 -0.88 -5.45 -10.41
C ASP A 132 0.26 -6.47 -10.50
N ILE A 133 0.14 -7.48 -11.38
CA ILE A 133 1.22 -8.44 -11.66
C ILE A 133 2.47 -7.79 -12.28
N THR A 134 2.30 -6.79 -13.15
CA THR A 134 3.42 -6.04 -13.73
C THR A 134 4.14 -5.24 -12.67
N HIS A 135 3.38 -4.58 -11.79
CA HIS A 135 3.93 -3.83 -10.66
C HIS A 135 4.75 -4.73 -9.72
N ALA A 136 4.23 -5.93 -9.40
CA ALA A 136 4.94 -6.91 -8.57
C ALA A 136 6.27 -7.36 -9.20
N ARG A 137 6.28 -7.59 -10.52
CA ARG A 137 7.50 -7.96 -11.27
C ARG A 137 8.53 -6.82 -11.27
N GLU A 138 8.10 -5.60 -11.53
CA GLU A 138 8.97 -4.42 -11.54
C GLU A 138 9.58 -4.12 -10.17
N LEU A 139 8.88 -4.45 -9.08
CA LEU A 139 9.41 -4.38 -7.71
C LEU A 139 10.41 -5.50 -7.40
N GLY A 140 10.61 -6.46 -8.30
CA GLY A 140 11.51 -7.58 -8.09
C GLY A 140 10.97 -8.67 -7.17
N LEU A 141 9.65 -8.67 -6.85
CA LEU A 141 9.03 -9.63 -5.93
C LEU A 141 9.28 -11.08 -6.37
N VAL A 142 9.22 -11.37 -7.68
CA VAL A 142 9.46 -12.73 -8.19
C VAL A 142 10.86 -13.21 -7.80
N LYS A 143 11.89 -12.38 -8.03
CA LYS A 143 13.26 -12.73 -7.68
C LYS A 143 13.46 -12.89 -6.17
N LEU A 144 12.94 -11.95 -5.39
CA LEU A 144 13.02 -12.01 -3.91
C LEU A 144 12.38 -13.28 -3.36
N LEU A 145 11.27 -13.71 -3.93
CA LEU A 145 10.61 -14.96 -3.51
C LEU A 145 11.32 -16.20 -4.05
N ALA A 146 11.89 -16.17 -5.25
CA ALA A 146 12.62 -17.32 -5.79
C ALA A 146 13.91 -17.61 -5.02
N ASP A 147 14.66 -16.57 -4.69
CA ASP A 147 16.00 -16.66 -4.08
C ASP A 147 15.96 -16.58 -2.54
N GLY A 148 14.86 -16.06 -1.97
CA GLY A 148 14.72 -15.79 -0.54
C GLY A 148 14.17 -16.97 0.28
N PRO A 149 13.89 -16.73 1.58
CA PRO A 149 13.34 -17.73 2.48
C PRO A 149 11.97 -18.25 2.04
N PRO A 150 11.54 -19.42 2.49
CA PRO A 150 10.21 -19.95 2.21
C PRO A 150 9.14 -19.07 2.89
N VAL A 151 8.29 -18.42 2.10
CA VAL A 151 7.18 -17.59 2.56
C VAL A 151 5.94 -17.91 1.76
N GLU A 152 4.76 -17.84 2.36
CA GLU A 152 3.48 -17.89 1.66
C GLU A 152 2.92 -16.47 1.57
N ILE A 153 2.53 -16.05 0.36
CA ILE A 153 1.91 -14.75 0.10
C ILE A 153 0.57 -14.95 -0.58
N LEU A 154 -0.49 -14.50 0.03
CA LEU A 154 -1.82 -14.46 -0.59
C LEU A 154 -1.96 -13.22 -1.47
N ALA A 155 -2.49 -13.41 -2.67
CA ALA A 155 -2.74 -12.34 -3.62
C ALA A 155 -4.12 -12.51 -4.27
N ASP A 156 -4.66 -11.45 -4.88
CA ASP A 156 -5.92 -11.55 -5.62
C ASP A 156 -5.73 -12.11 -7.04
N ALA A 157 -6.83 -12.17 -7.80
CA ALA A 157 -6.82 -12.67 -9.19
C ALA A 157 -5.96 -11.80 -10.13
N GLY A 158 -5.71 -10.54 -9.79
CA GLY A 158 -4.84 -9.64 -10.56
C GLY A 158 -3.37 -10.07 -10.59
N TYR A 159 -2.98 -10.98 -9.71
CA TYR A 159 -1.63 -11.55 -9.60
C TYR A 159 -1.51 -12.98 -10.17
N GLN A 160 -2.54 -13.47 -10.88
CA GLN A 160 -2.50 -14.79 -11.49
C GLN A 160 -1.27 -14.96 -12.39
N GLY A 161 -0.59 -16.11 -12.25
CA GLY A 161 0.68 -16.39 -12.92
C GLY A 161 1.92 -16.17 -12.04
N LEU A 162 1.86 -15.37 -10.97
CA LEU A 162 2.99 -15.25 -10.03
C LEU A 162 3.28 -16.56 -9.30
N GLY A 163 2.27 -17.35 -8.98
CA GLY A 163 2.45 -18.66 -8.33
C GLY A 163 3.43 -19.56 -9.08
N ALA A 164 3.26 -19.69 -10.40
CA ALA A 164 4.17 -20.47 -11.23
C ALA A 164 5.59 -19.89 -11.27
N GLN A 165 5.74 -18.57 -11.22
CA GLN A 165 7.03 -17.87 -11.26
C GLN A 165 7.79 -17.91 -9.93
N THR A 166 7.09 -18.20 -8.85
CA THR A 166 7.62 -18.18 -7.47
C THR A 166 7.62 -19.57 -6.83
N GLY A 167 7.50 -20.65 -7.62
CA GLY A 167 7.47 -22.00 -7.08
C GLY A 167 6.30 -22.27 -6.11
N GLY A 168 5.15 -21.61 -6.34
CA GLY A 168 3.96 -21.77 -5.50
C GLY A 168 3.90 -20.86 -4.28
N ARG A 169 4.91 -20.00 -4.06
CA ARG A 169 4.95 -19.11 -2.88
C ARG A 169 3.88 -18.01 -2.90
N VAL A 170 3.46 -17.58 -4.10
CA VAL A 170 2.30 -16.67 -4.26
C VAL A 170 1.07 -17.51 -4.54
N VAL A 171 0.09 -17.43 -3.66
CA VAL A 171 -1.18 -18.16 -3.76
C VAL A 171 -2.27 -17.19 -4.18
N THR A 172 -2.85 -17.45 -5.36
CA THR A 172 -3.98 -16.72 -5.93
C THR A 172 -5.26 -17.52 -5.85
N PRO A 173 -6.45 -16.91 -6.01
CA PRO A 173 -7.70 -17.68 -6.08
C PRO A 173 -7.64 -18.74 -7.17
N PRO A 174 -8.37 -19.87 -7.01
CA PRO A 174 -8.37 -20.94 -7.99
C PRO A 174 -8.83 -20.46 -9.35
N HIS A 175 -8.13 -20.87 -10.40
CA HIS A 175 -8.48 -20.54 -11.77
C HIS A 175 -9.72 -21.35 -12.18
N ARG A 176 -10.69 -20.69 -12.83
CA ARG A 176 -11.87 -21.37 -13.33
C ARG A 176 -11.50 -22.21 -14.58
N LYS A 177 -11.61 -23.54 -14.49
CA LYS A 177 -11.31 -24.44 -15.60
C LYS A 177 -12.40 -24.46 -16.69
N PHE A 178 -13.66 -24.35 -16.27
CA PHE A 178 -14.82 -24.37 -17.16
C PHE A 178 -15.32 -22.95 -17.41
N LYS A 179 -15.45 -22.55 -18.67
CA LYS A 179 -16.03 -21.24 -19.04
C LYS A 179 -17.55 -21.24 -19.05
N LYS A 180 -18.17 -22.37 -19.44
CA LYS A 180 -19.62 -22.60 -19.49
C LYS A 180 -19.90 -24.05 -19.15
N ASN A 181 -21.13 -24.33 -18.66
CA ASN A 181 -21.64 -25.68 -18.38
C ASN A 181 -20.71 -26.51 -17.47
N ALA A 182 -20.21 -25.91 -16.40
CA ALA A 182 -19.47 -26.66 -15.39
C ALA A 182 -20.44 -27.57 -14.62
N PRO A 183 -19.99 -28.80 -14.23
CA PRO A 183 -20.78 -29.65 -13.34
C PRO A 183 -21.02 -28.95 -11.99
N ASP A 184 -22.19 -29.18 -11.38
CA ASP A 184 -22.59 -28.55 -10.11
C ASP A 184 -21.57 -28.76 -9.00
N TRP A 185 -21.03 -30.00 -8.87
CA TRP A 185 -19.98 -30.30 -7.88
C TRP A 185 -18.73 -29.45 -8.05
N TYR A 186 -18.38 -29.12 -9.31
CA TYR A 186 -17.22 -28.26 -9.59
C TYR A 186 -17.52 -26.80 -9.20
N GLU A 187 -18.70 -26.29 -9.52
CA GLU A 187 -19.10 -24.93 -9.13
C GLU A 187 -19.09 -24.77 -7.61
N GLU A 188 -19.67 -25.72 -6.86
CA GLU A 188 -19.66 -25.69 -5.40
C GLU A 188 -18.24 -25.76 -4.82
N MET A 189 -17.41 -26.66 -5.34
CA MET A 189 -16.02 -26.78 -4.91
C MET A 189 -15.23 -25.47 -5.18
N HIS A 190 -15.35 -24.94 -6.40
CA HIS A 190 -14.67 -23.72 -6.81
C HIS A 190 -15.12 -22.52 -5.97
N GLU A 191 -16.43 -22.39 -5.71
CA GLU A 191 -16.95 -21.33 -4.87
C GLU A 191 -16.46 -21.43 -3.43
N ARG A 192 -16.42 -22.65 -2.85
CA ARG A 192 -15.89 -22.91 -1.51
C ARG A 192 -14.42 -22.50 -1.41
N GLN A 193 -13.60 -22.91 -2.37
CA GLN A 193 -12.18 -22.56 -2.40
C GLN A 193 -11.99 -21.03 -2.56
N ARG A 194 -12.78 -20.37 -3.41
CA ARG A 194 -12.74 -18.94 -3.60
C ARG A 194 -13.14 -18.17 -2.34
N LYS A 195 -14.19 -18.61 -1.64
CA LYS A 195 -14.61 -18.04 -0.35
C LYS A 195 -13.53 -18.19 0.72
N ALA A 196 -12.93 -19.36 0.84
CA ALA A 196 -11.85 -19.62 1.77
C ALA A 196 -10.64 -18.73 1.51
N HIS A 197 -10.23 -18.57 0.25
CA HIS A 197 -9.15 -17.68 -0.14
C HIS A 197 -9.48 -16.20 0.17
N SER A 198 -10.67 -15.74 -0.20
CA SER A 198 -11.13 -14.37 0.07
C SER A 198 -11.17 -14.06 1.58
N SER A 199 -11.69 -14.99 2.37
CA SER A 199 -11.75 -14.86 3.83
C SER A 199 -10.36 -14.69 4.46
N ARG A 200 -9.33 -15.42 3.98
CA ARG A 200 -7.95 -15.25 4.44
C ARG A 200 -7.36 -13.89 4.05
N ARG A 201 -7.80 -13.31 2.91
CA ARG A 201 -7.30 -12.03 2.39
C ARG A 201 -7.98 -10.79 2.96
N ILE A 202 -9.12 -10.90 3.63
CA ILE A 202 -9.90 -9.74 4.10
C ILE A 202 -9.07 -8.79 4.97
N ARG A 203 -8.03 -9.30 5.62
CA ARG A 203 -7.14 -8.51 6.49
C ARG A 203 -6.37 -7.41 5.74
N VAL A 204 -5.94 -7.64 4.50
CA VAL A 204 -5.28 -6.60 3.70
C VAL A 204 -6.26 -5.50 3.30
N GLU A 205 -7.53 -5.84 3.06
CA GLU A 205 -8.57 -4.85 2.75
C GLU A 205 -8.80 -3.91 3.93
N HIS A 206 -8.77 -4.44 5.17
CA HIS A 206 -8.78 -3.62 6.38
C HIS A 206 -7.55 -2.72 6.47
N GLY A 207 -6.34 -3.25 6.20
CA GLY A 207 -5.11 -2.46 6.15
C GLY A 207 -5.20 -1.30 5.15
N ILE A 208 -5.73 -1.57 3.95
CA ILE A 208 -5.96 -0.55 2.92
C ILE A 208 -7.01 0.48 3.36
N ALA A 209 -8.09 0.05 4.03
CA ALA A 209 -9.09 0.95 4.57
C ALA A 209 -8.48 1.89 5.63
N HIS A 210 -7.64 1.37 6.51
CA HIS A 210 -6.90 2.18 7.48
C HIS A 210 -5.96 3.19 6.82
N LEU A 211 -5.23 2.80 5.75
CA LEU A 211 -4.44 3.72 4.94
C LEU A 211 -5.31 4.85 4.37
N LYS A 212 -6.48 4.52 3.81
CA LYS A 212 -7.39 5.49 3.19
C LYS A 212 -8.10 6.41 4.20
N ASN A 213 -8.04 6.12 5.51
CA ASN A 213 -8.45 7.07 6.54
C ASN A 213 -7.53 8.30 6.61
N TRP A 214 -6.36 8.23 5.99
CA TRP A 214 -5.50 9.38 5.77
C TRP A 214 -5.95 10.13 4.52
N ARG A 215 -6.48 11.33 4.70
CA ARG A 215 -7.13 12.11 3.63
C ARG A 215 -6.22 12.36 2.41
N ALA A 216 -4.91 12.46 2.63
CA ALA A 216 -3.94 12.58 1.53
C ALA A 216 -3.94 11.38 0.58
N LEU A 217 -4.37 10.18 1.01
CA LEU A 217 -4.49 8.99 0.17
C LEU A 217 -5.90 8.74 -0.38
N THR A 218 -6.93 9.42 0.15
CA THR A 218 -8.29 9.31 -0.39
C THR A 218 -8.38 10.02 -1.74
N ARG A 219 -7.85 11.25 -1.80
CA ARG A 219 -7.80 12.05 -3.02
C ARG A 219 -6.62 13.00 -2.96
N HIS A 220 -5.58 12.71 -3.71
CA HIS A 220 -4.42 13.57 -3.76
C HIS A 220 -4.62 14.75 -4.73
N LEU A 221 -4.59 15.95 -4.21
CA LEU A 221 -4.72 17.20 -4.98
C LEU A 221 -3.38 17.89 -5.24
N GLY A 222 -2.31 17.41 -4.60
CA GLY A 222 -0.95 17.93 -4.72
C GLY A 222 -0.23 17.47 -6.00
N ARG A 223 1.07 17.69 -6.03
CA ARG A 223 1.95 17.22 -7.09
C ARG A 223 2.15 15.72 -6.97
N ARG A 224 1.97 14.99 -8.07
CA ARG A 224 2.13 13.53 -8.12
C ARG A 224 3.56 13.07 -7.84
N GLU A 225 4.54 13.91 -8.15
CA GLU A 225 5.96 13.67 -7.91
C GLU A 225 6.29 13.40 -6.44
N HIS A 226 5.39 13.78 -5.53
CA HIS A 226 5.51 13.55 -4.10
C HIS A 226 4.66 12.39 -3.58
N MET A 227 4.06 11.61 -4.48
CA MET A 227 3.10 10.60 -4.07
C MET A 227 3.77 9.41 -3.39
N ASP A 228 4.96 9.04 -3.85
CA ASP A 228 5.74 7.93 -3.27
C ASP A 228 6.07 8.22 -1.80
N ASP A 229 6.67 9.38 -1.52
CA ASP A 229 6.94 9.81 -0.14
C ASP A 229 5.66 9.90 0.70
N THR A 230 4.56 10.36 0.10
CA THR A 230 3.27 10.47 0.81
C THR A 230 2.74 9.10 1.23
N VAL A 231 2.77 8.12 0.33
CA VAL A 231 2.32 6.75 0.62
C VAL A 231 3.21 6.10 1.68
N GLN A 232 4.52 6.20 1.53
CA GLN A 232 5.49 5.59 2.43
C GLN A 232 5.48 6.25 3.82
N ALA A 233 5.39 7.59 3.89
CA ALA A 233 5.25 8.30 5.16
C ALA A 233 4.00 7.86 5.93
N ILE A 234 2.86 7.77 5.25
CA ILE A 234 1.60 7.33 5.86
C ILE A 234 1.68 5.86 6.27
N ALA A 235 2.30 5.00 5.47
CA ALA A 235 2.52 3.60 5.81
C ALA A 235 3.34 3.46 7.10
N GLY A 236 4.43 4.21 7.21
CA GLY A 236 5.26 4.26 8.42
C GLY A 236 4.50 4.72 9.66
N LEU A 237 3.72 5.80 9.54
CA LEU A 237 2.91 6.35 10.63
C LEU A 237 1.80 5.38 11.08
N LEU A 238 1.10 4.77 10.12
CA LEU A 238 0.04 3.80 10.43
C LEU A 238 0.60 2.55 11.09
N SER A 239 1.71 1.99 10.59
CA SER A 239 2.33 0.81 11.19
C SER A 239 2.83 1.08 12.61
N GLN A 240 3.31 2.29 12.89
CA GLN A 240 3.68 2.71 14.24
C GLN A 240 2.47 2.79 15.16
N GLN A 241 1.35 3.34 14.70
CA GLN A 241 0.09 3.34 15.45
C GLN A 241 -0.35 1.91 15.76
N GLN A 242 -0.41 1.03 14.76
CA GLN A 242 -0.77 -0.39 14.95
C GLN A 242 0.14 -1.09 15.96
N THR A 243 1.43 -0.77 15.96
CA THR A 243 2.39 -1.34 16.93
C THR A 243 2.12 -0.84 18.34
N ALA A 244 1.83 0.45 18.52
CA ALA A 244 1.50 1.03 19.82
C ALA A 244 0.20 0.44 20.39
N ASP A 245 -0.84 0.30 19.55
CA ASP A 245 -2.12 -0.30 19.95
C ASP A 245 -1.95 -1.75 20.45
N LEU A 246 -1.07 -2.54 19.78
CA LEU A 246 -0.77 -3.91 20.22
C LEU A 246 -0.01 -3.98 21.55
N ILE A 247 0.87 -3.01 21.82
CA ILE A 247 1.59 -2.95 23.10
C ILE A 247 0.61 -2.63 24.22
N LEU A 248 -0.27 -1.65 24.01
CA LEU A 248 -1.30 -1.28 24.98
C LEU A 248 -2.26 -2.44 25.26
N ALA A 249 -2.73 -3.14 24.23
CA ALA A 249 -3.62 -4.30 24.36
C ALA A 249 -3.00 -5.51 25.12
N ARG A 250 -1.68 -5.59 25.24
CA ARG A 250 -0.98 -6.62 26.02
C ARG A 250 -0.78 -6.27 27.49
N GLN A 251 -1.00 -4.99 27.85
CA GLN A 251 -0.84 -4.48 29.22
C GLN A 251 -2.17 -4.43 29.97
N THR A 252 -3.28 -4.60 29.25
CA THR A 252 -4.65 -4.72 29.80
C THR A 252 -5.07 -6.18 29.87
#